data_2d7429ab0b6c9191698d3b5febe5f37f
#
_entry.id   2d7429ab0b6c9191698d3b5febe5f37f
#
_cell.length_a   1.000
_cell.length_b   1.000
_cell.length_c   1.000
_cell.angle_alpha   90.00
_cell.angle_beta   90.00
_cell.angle_gamma   90.00
#
_symmetry.space_group_name_H-M   'P 1'
#
loop_
_entity.id
_entity.type
_entity.pdbx_description
1 polymer ?
#
loop_
_entity_poly.entity_id
_entity_poly.type
_entity_poly.pdbx_seq_one_letter_code
_entity_poly.pdbx_strand_id
1 'polypeptide(L)'
;MALNLVTWVKKSTGIDVAEVSAEDFLDLVKWVGQGGRLTVMKSEQPLVDIYVNGETATVGQLIVKDDESFYITTESQLKEYYNRK
;
A
#
# COMPACT_ATOMS: atom_id res chain seq x y z
N MET A 1 -4.40 11.30 -11.03
CA MET A 1 -5.45 10.59 -10.30
C MET A 1 -5.13 10.57 -8.82
N ALA A 2 -6.11 10.83 -8.00
CA ALA A 2 -5.87 10.86 -6.56
C ALA A 2 -5.74 9.46 -5.98
N LEU A 3 -4.86 9.31 -4.99
CA LEU A 3 -4.69 8.05 -4.29
C LEU A 3 -5.92 7.78 -3.40
N ASN A 4 -6.51 6.60 -3.54
CA ASN A 4 -7.63 6.19 -2.70
C ASN A 4 -7.10 5.58 -1.42
N LEU A 5 -7.23 6.33 -0.32
CA LEU A 5 -6.84 5.87 0.99
C LEU A 5 -8.07 5.42 1.77
N VAL A 6 -7.92 4.31 2.47
CA VAL A 6 -8.95 3.80 3.38
C VAL A 6 -8.40 3.95 4.79
N THR A 7 -9.19 4.59 5.66
CA THR A 7 -8.79 4.78 7.04
C THR A 7 -9.21 3.55 7.86
N TRP A 8 -8.25 2.97 8.54
CA TRP A 8 -8.48 1.85 9.44
C TRP A 8 -8.18 2.32 10.86
N VAL A 9 -8.90 1.79 11.82
CA VAL A 9 -8.74 2.16 13.21
C VAL A 9 -8.08 1.01 13.96
N LYS A 10 -6.85 1.24 14.40
CA LYS A 10 -6.19 0.41 15.40
C LYS A 10 -6.91 0.62 16.73
N LYS A 11 -6.83 -0.32 17.67
CA LYS A 11 -7.55 -0.22 18.94
C LYS A 11 -7.43 1.13 19.65
N SER A 12 -6.34 1.86 19.43
CA SER A 12 -6.12 3.14 20.07
C SER A 12 -5.86 4.31 19.11
N THR A 13 -5.45 4.06 17.87
CA THR A 13 -5.11 5.11 16.91
C THR A 13 -5.59 4.75 15.51
N GLY A 14 -5.79 5.78 14.68
CA GLY A 14 -6.13 5.59 13.28
C GLY A 14 -4.88 5.33 12.44
N ILE A 15 -5.06 4.62 11.35
CA ILE A 15 -4.01 4.37 10.36
C ILE A 15 -4.55 4.66 8.98
N ASP A 16 -3.64 4.93 8.04
CA ASP A 16 -3.97 5.07 6.62
C ASP A 16 -3.52 3.81 5.89
N VAL A 17 -4.38 3.31 5.00
CA VAL A 17 -4.11 2.09 4.25
C VAL A 17 -4.35 2.34 2.78
N ALA A 18 -3.44 1.87 1.93
CA ALA A 18 -3.60 1.94 0.49
C ALA A 18 -3.32 0.57 -0.12
N GLU A 19 -4.18 0.17 -1.07
CA GLU A 19 -3.94 -1.06 -1.82
C GLU A 19 -3.01 -0.78 -2.99
N VAL A 20 -2.05 -1.67 -3.21
CA VAL A 20 -1.09 -1.53 -4.31
C VAL A 20 -1.80 -1.82 -5.63
N SER A 21 -1.74 -0.88 -6.56
CA SER A 21 -2.31 -1.01 -7.89
C SER A 21 -1.47 -0.25 -8.92
N ALA A 22 -1.60 -0.65 -10.19
CA ALA A 22 -0.89 0.03 -11.26
C ALA A 22 -1.42 1.45 -11.48
N GLU A 23 -2.71 1.66 -11.28
CA GLU A 23 -3.33 2.99 -11.45
C GLU A 23 -2.77 4.02 -10.48
N ASP A 24 -2.48 3.59 -9.25
CA ASP A 24 -2.02 4.47 -8.19
C ASP A 24 -0.50 4.40 -7.99
N PHE A 25 0.23 3.80 -8.93
CA PHE A 25 1.67 3.58 -8.78
C PHE A 25 2.45 4.85 -8.42
N LEU A 26 2.25 5.92 -9.19
CA LEU A 26 2.98 7.18 -8.95
C LEU A 26 2.62 7.79 -7.60
N ASP A 27 1.34 7.76 -7.25
CA ASP A 27 0.88 8.29 -5.97
C ASP A 27 1.41 7.46 -4.80
N LEU A 28 1.44 6.13 -4.96
CA LEU A 28 1.99 5.24 -3.94
C LEU A 28 3.48 5.49 -3.71
N VAL A 29 4.24 5.63 -4.80
CA VAL A 29 5.67 5.92 -4.70
C VAL A 29 5.91 7.25 -3.98
N LYS A 30 5.13 8.26 -4.29
CA LYS A 30 5.24 9.57 -3.63
C LYS A 30 4.83 9.51 -2.16
N TRP A 31 3.78 8.75 -1.87
CA TRP A 31 3.25 8.63 -0.52
C TRP A 31 4.23 7.93 0.41
N VAL A 32 4.80 6.80 -0.03
CA VAL A 32 5.78 6.06 0.76
C VAL A 32 7.13 6.77 0.77
N GLY A 33 7.54 7.32 -0.38
CA GLY A 33 8.80 8.07 -0.49
C GLY A 33 10.05 7.20 -0.56
N GLN A 34 9.91 5.91 -0.83
CA GLN A 34 11.05 4.99 -0.87
C GLN A 34 11.30 4.41 -2.27
N GLY A 35 10.48 4.80 -3.24
CA GLY A 35 10.64 4.35 -4.61
C GLY A 35 9.81 3.14 -4.96
N GLY A 36 9.90 2.74 -6.22
CA GLY A 36 9.15 1.59 -6.72
C GLY A 36 9.50 1.32 -8.16
N ARG A 37 8.90 0.28 -8.72
CA ARG A 37 9.13 -0.13 -10.09
C ARG A 37 7.82 -0.57 -10.74
N LEU A 38 7.56 -0.06 -11.93
CA LEU A 38 6.43 -0.48 -12.74
C LEU A 38 6.97 -1.19 -13.98
N THR A 39 6.64 -2.45 -14.13
CA THR A 39 7.04 -3.23 -15.30
C THR A 39 5.82 -3.47 -16.17
N VAL A 40 5.85 -2.96 -17.40
CA VAL A 40 4.76 -3.12 -18.36
C VAL A 40 5.10 -4.28 -19.29
N MET A 41 4.18 -5.25 -19.38
CA MET A 41 4.33 -6.40 -20.26
C MET A 41 3.30 -6.34 -21.38
N LYS A 42 3.69 -6.86 -22.55
CA LYS A 42 2.93 -6.69 -23.79
C LYS A 42 1.52 -7.28 -23.76
N SER A 43 1.34 -8.41 -23.08
CA SER A 43 0.05 -9.10 -23.08
C SER A 43 -0.43 -9.48 -21.68
N GLU A 44 0.20 -8.94 -20.64
CA GLU A 44 -0.13 -9.23 -19.27
C GLU A 44 -0.37 -7.94 -18.49
N GLN A 45 -0.94 -8.07 -17.30
CA GLN A 45 -1.12 -6.92 -16.42
C GLN A 45 0.24 -6.38 -15.97
N PRO A 46 0.36 -5.07 -15.81
CA PRO A 46 1.61 -4.49 -15.31
C PRO A 46 1.97 -5.06 -13.94
N LEU A 47 3.26 -5.28 -13.73
CA LEU A 47 3.80 -5.65 -12.42
C LEU A 47 4.18 -4.39 -11.66
N VAL A 48 3.75 -4.29 -10.42
CA VAL A 48 4.00 -3.13 -9.57
C VAL A 48 4.77 -3.56 -8.35
N ASP A 49 5.90 -2.91 -8.14
CA ASP A 49 6.72 -3.11 -6.94
C ASP A 49 6.84 -1.77 -6.23
N ILE A 50 6.41 -1.69 -4.99
CA ILE A 50 6.56 -0.51 -4.15
C ILE A 50 7.51 -0.86 -3.01
N TYR A 51 8.59 -0.13 -2.86
CA TYR A 51 9.59 -0.42 -1.83
C TYR A 51 9.19 0.19 -0.49
N VAL A 52 9.11 -0.68 0.52
CA VAL A 52 8.70 -0.29 1.87
C VAL A 52 9.66 -0.91 2.86
N ASN A 53 10.55 -0.09 3.43
CA ASN A 53 11.50 -0.50 4.47
C ASN A 53 12.31 -1.76 4.11
N GLY A 54 12.83 -1.81 2.87
CA GLY A 54 13.62 -2.94 2.40
C GLY A 54 12.82 -4.13 1.90
N GLU A 55 11.49 -4.05 1.97
CA GLU A 55 10.59 -5.06 1.42
C GLU A 55 9.90 -4.53 0.18
N THR A 56 9.24 -5.40 -0.57
CA THR A 56 8.55 -5.03 -1.79
C THR A 56 7.06 -5.38 -1.68
N ALA A 57 6.20 -4.39 -1.85
CA ALA A 57 4.76 -4.59 -1.93
C ALA A 57 4.34 -4.75 -3.39
N THR A 58 3.52 -5.76 -3.67
CA THR A 58 3.03 -6.05 -5.02
C THR A 58 1.52 -5.85 -5.09
N VAL A 59 0.97 -5.92 -6.31
CA VAL A 59 -0.47 -5.74 -6.53
C VAL A 59 -1.27 -6.71 -5.66
N GLY A 60 -2.30 -6.18 -4.99
CA GLY A 60 -3.15 -6.95 -4.09
C GLY A 60 -2.72 -6.88 -2.63
N GLN A 61 -1.51 -6.44 -2.36
CA GLN A 61 -1.06 -6.22 -0.99
C GLN A 61 -1.43 -4.82 -0.53
N LEU A 62 -1.39 -4.62 0.78
CA LEU A 62 -1.72 -3.33 1.39
C LEU A 62 -0.47 -2.70 1.98
N ILE A 63 -0.34 -1.39 1.82
CA ILE A 63 0.69 -0.60 2.50
C ILE A 63 0.00 0.20 3.59
N VAL A 64 0.49 0.08 4.80
CA VAL A 64 -0.07 0.74 5.97
C VAL A 64 0.88 1.82 6.45
N LYS A 65 0.33 3.00 6.69
CA LYS A 65 1.05 4.08 7.38
C LYS A 65 0.48 4.20 8.79
N ASP A 66 1.31 3.84 9.77
CA ASP A 66 0.97 3.93 11.18
C ASP A 66 1.97 4.92 11.81
N ASP A 67 1.47 6.08 12.24
CA ASP A 67 2.28 7.23 12.62
C ASP A 67 3.19 7.65 11.45
N GLU A 68 4.50 7.54 11.57
CA GLU A 68 5.44 7.87 10.51
C GLU A 68 6.07 6.63 9.87
N SER A 69 5.57 5.45 10.22
CA SER A 69 6.12 4.20 9.73
C SER A 69 5.22 3.56 8.70
N PHE A 70 5.85 2.91 7.72
CA PHE A 70 5.14 2.16 6.69
C PHE A 70 5.46 0.68 6.83
N TYR A 71 4.48 -0.17 6.54
CA TYR A 71 4.72 -1.61 6.43
C TYR A 71 3.74 -2.25 5.47
N ILE A 72 4.06 -3.47 5.05
CA ILE A 72 3.27 -4.23 4.09
C ILE A 72 2.45 -5.27 4.83
N THR A 73 1.17 -5.41 4.46
CA THR A 73 0.30 -6.42 5.06
C THR A 73 -0.72 -6.92 4.03
N THR A 74 -1.56 -7.84 4.46
CA THR A 74 -2.72 -8.30 3.69
C THR A 74 -3.99 -7.87 4.39
N GLU A 75 -5.11 -7.88 3.65
CA GLU A 75 -6.38 -7.50 4.25
C GLU A 75 -6.77 -8.41 5.41
N SER A 76 -6.51 -9.70 5.29
CA SER A 76 -6.80 -10.67 6.35
C SER A 76 -6.03 -10.37 7.64
N GLN A 77 -4.73 -10.07 7.51
CA GLN A 77 -3.91 -9.74 8.66
C GLN A 77 -4.32 -8.41 9.28
N LEU A 78 -4.66 -7.44 8.44
CA LEU A 78 -5.05 -6.12 8.92
C LEU A 78 -6.33 -6.18 9.75
N LYS A 79 -7.30 -6.97 9.33
CA LYS A 79 -8.58 -7.10 10.04
C LYS A 79 -8.44 -7.69 11.44
N GLU A 80 -7.38 -8.45 11.70
CA GLU A 80 -7.13 -9.01 13.03
C GLU A 80 -6.75 -7.95 14.06
N TYR A 81 -6.14 -6.85 13.61
CA TYR A 81 -5.58 -5.83 14.49
C TYR A 81 -6.29 -4.49 14.41
N TYR A 82 -7.04 -4.23 13.34
CA TYR A 82 -7.65 -2.94 13.09
C TYR A 82 -9.10 -3.11 12.64
N ASN A 83 -9.90 -2.07 12.88
CA ASN A 83 -11.27 -2.01 12.39
C ASN A 83 -11.35 -1.03 11.24
N ARG A 84 -12.01 -1.44 10.16
CA ARG A 84 -12.21 -0.58 9.00
C ARG A 84 -13.28 0.46 9.28
N LYS A 85 -12.97 1.68 8.98
CA LYS A 85 -13.94 2.77 9.07
C LYS A 85 -14.84 2.85 7.85
#